data_4903fac4baaf67791e1355f8d40ad899
#
_entry.id   4903fac4baaf67791e1355f8d40ad899
#
_cell.length_a   1.000
_cell.length_b   1.000
_cell.length_c   1.000
_cell.angle_alpha   90.00
_cell.angle_beta   90.00
_cell.angle_gamma   90.00
#
_symmetry.space_group_name_H-M   'P 1'
#
loop_
_entity.id
_entity.type
_entity.pdbx_description
1 polymer ?
#
loop_
_entity_poly.entity_id
_entity_poly.type
_entity_poly.pdbx_seq_one_letter_code
_entity_poly.pdbx_strand_id
1 'polypeptide(L)'
;FPTYVQTINYDQFTVNARDGSVFNVDPTLSFKVKDGQSPLIFKKYRKDIEEITRTTLYNYIRDAFRIEFNKYTTDSIISNREKFEFAIQTNMGALLNKEGFTLEQMTSGISYPETITQAINAKNAAVQQAMRVENELKIAQAEALKLMILAESEAHANKLRKLSLNQLLIQQQFIDKWDGK
;
A
#
# COMPACT_ATOMS: atom_id res chain seq x y z
N PHE A 1 21.50 -12.69 -34.01
CA PHE A 1 20.59 -12.55 -32.88
C PHE A 1 19.38 -11.75 -33.32
N PRO A 2 18.17 -12.16 -32.90
CA PRO A 2 16.96 -11.41 -33.21
C PRO A 2 16.93 -10.04 -32.48
N THR A 3 16.51 -8.99 -33.21
CA THR A 3 16.41 -7.64 -32.70
C THR A 3 14.99 -7.31 -32.21
N TYR A 4 14.02 -8.21 -32.42
CA TYR A 4 12.67 -8.07 -31.88
C TYR A 4 12.61 -8.39 -30.38
N VAL A 5 11.54 -7.95 -29.72
CA VAL A 5 11.32 -8.20 -28.30
C VAL A 5 11.12 -9.68 -28.04
N GLN A 6 11.87 -10.21 -27.12
CA GLN A 6 11.78 -11.58 -26.63
C GLN A 6 11.31 -11.56 -25.18
N THR A 7 10.40 -12.45 -24.81
CA THR A 7 9.92 -12.60 -23.45
C THR A 7 10.32 -13.97 -22.92
N ILE A 8 10.92 -13.99 -21.73
CA ILE A 8 11.34 -15.21 -21.05
C ILE A 8 10.74 -15.18 -19.64
N ASN A 9 10.11 -16.29 -19.29
CA ASN A 9 9.71 -16.60 -17.93
C ASN A 9 10.81 -17.47 -17.30
N TYR A 10 11.37 -17.03 -16.18
CA TYR A 10 12.41 -17.75 -15.47
C TYR A 10 11.82 -18.59 -14.36
N ASP A 11 12.47 -19.71 -14.06
CA ASP A 11 12.07 -20.57 -12.95
C ASP A 11 12.14 -19.82 -11.63
N GLN A 12 11.20 -20.14 -10.75
CA GLN A 12 11.13 -19.58 -9.41
C GLN A 12 12.41 -19.84 -8.62
N PHE A 13 12.89 -18.81 -7.95
CA PHE A 13 14.01 -18.92 -7.01
C PHE A 13 13.74 -18.16 -5.72
N THR A 14 14.52 -18.45 -4.69
CA THR A 14 14.38 -17.80 -3.37
C THR A 14 15.43 -16.72 -3.17
N VAL A 15 15.04 -15.65 -2.51
CA VAL A 15 15.90 -14.54 -2.08
C VAL A 15 15.60 -14.17 -0.64
N ASN A 16 16.59 -13.64 0.07
CA ASN A 16 16.44 -13.23 1.45
C ASN A 16 16.40 -11.72 1.57
N ALA A 17 15.47 -11.21 2.34
CA ALA A 17 15.46 -9.83 2.76
C ALA A 17 16.52 -9.59 3.85
N ARG A 18 16.77 -8.32 4.16
CA ARG A 18 17.77 -7.90 5.16
C ARG A 18 17.52 -8.48 6.56
N ASP A 19 16.27 -8.72 6.91
CA ASP A 19 15.85 -9.33 8.19
C ASP A 19 15.86 -10.86 8.19
N GLY A 20 16.38 -11.50 7.12
CA GLY A 20 16.48 -12.94 6.97
C GLY A 20 15.21 -13.61 6.46
N SER A 21 14.13 -12.88 6.23
CA SER A 21 12.89 -13.44 5.65
C SER A 21 13.13 -13.92 4.24
N VAL A 22 12.55 -15.07 3.89
CA VAL A 22 12.69 -15.72 2.59
C VAL A 22 11.51 -15.32 1.69
N PHE A 23 11.79 -14.92 0.46
CA PHE A 23 10.80 -14.60 -0.55
C PHE A 23 10.98 -15.52 -1.76
N ASN A 24 9.87 -15.85 -2.40
CA ASN A 24 9.89 -16.53 -3.69
C ASN A 24 9.71 -15.48 -4.80
N VAL A 25 10.53 -15.62 -5.84
CA VAL A 25 10.55 -14.70 -6.97
C VAL A 25 10.44 -15.52 -8.26
N ASP A 26 9.50 -15.14 -9.11
CA ASP A 26 9.21 -15.76 -10.40
C ASP A 26 9.22 -14.67 -11.50
N PRO A 27 10.42 -14.20 -11.92
CA PRO A 27 10.52 -13.05 -12.79
C PRO A 27 10.27 -13.40 -14.24
N THR A 28 9.51 -12.54 -14.91
CA THR A 28 9.37 -12.54 -16.37
C THR A 28 10.06 -11.31 -16.94
N LEU A 29 10.88 -11.50 -17.96
CA LEU A 29 11.68 -10.46 -18.58
C LEU A 29 11.36 -10.36 -20.08
N SER A 30 11.03 -9.15 -20.53
CA SER A 30 10.93 -8.80 -21.93
C SER A 30 12.08 -7.88 -22.31
N PHE A 31 12.88 -8.30 -23.26
CA PHE A 31 14.09 -7.58 -23.69
C PHE A 31 14.30 -7.73 -25.19
N LYS A 32 15.15 -6.89 -25.73
CA LYS A 32 15.65 -7.01 -27.11
C LYS A 32 17.15 -6.78 -27.18
N VAL A 33 17.77 -7.32 -28.21
CA VAL A 33 19.18 -7.00 -28.54
C VAL A 33 19.22 -5.60 -29.13
N LYS A 34 20.14 -4.76 -28.67
CA LYS A 34 20.36 -3.44 -29.24
C LYS A 34 20.88 -3.55 -30.68
N ASP A 35 20.44 -2.63 -31.51
CA ASP A 35 20.87 -2.54 -32.89
C ASP A 35 22.42 -2.42 -32.96
N GLY A 36 23.03 -3.24 -33.81
CA GLY A 36 24.49 -3.30 -34.00
C GLY A 36 25.27 -4.00 -32.89
N GLN A 37 24.67 -4.45 -31.80
CA GLN A 37 25.35 -5.10 -30.68
C GLN A 37 25.50 -6.64 -30.86
N SER A 38 24.74 -7.25 -31.76
CA SER A 38 24.77 -8.71 -31.99
C SER A 38 26.17 -9.28 -32.20
N PRO A 39 27.07 -8.66 -33.01
CA PRO A 39 28.44 -9.18 -33.18
C PRO A 39 29.27 -9.11 -31.90
N LEU A 40 29.07 -8.06 -31.09
CA LEU A 40 29.81 -7.88 -29.83
C LEU A 40 29.36 -8.89 -28.79
N ILE A 41 28.07 -9.13 -28.69
CA ILE A 41 27.46 -10.14 -27.80
C ILE A 41 27.98 -11.52 -28.18
N PHE A 42 27.94 -11.86 -29.47
CA PHE A 42 28.49 -13.14 -29.95
C PHE A 42 29.99 -13.30 -29.68
N LYS A 43 30.79 -12.25 -29.93
CA LYS A 43 32.20 -12.25 -29.61
C LYS A 43 32.49 -12.47 -28.13
N LYS A 44 31.66 -11.86 -27.27
CA LYS A 44 31.81 -11.94 -25.80
C LYS A 44 31.43 -13.32 -25.26
N TYR A 45 30.28 -13.83 -25.64
CA TYR A 45 29.73 -15.04 -25.05
C TYR A 45 30.00 -16.33 -25.85
N ARG A 46 30.16 -16.22 -27.16
CA ARG A 46 30.33 -17.35 -28.11
C ARG A 46 29.23 -18.40 -27.97
N LYS A 47 28.01 -17.97 -27.70
CA LYS A 47 26.85 -18.77 -27.46
C LYS A 47 25.67 -18.18 -28.23
N ASP A 48 24.64 -18.99 -28.45
CA ASP A 48 23.37 -18.50 -29.00
C ASP A 48 22.60 -17.68 -27.98
N ILE A 49 21.55 -17.00 -28.43
CA ILE A 49 20.76 -16.12 -27.57
C ILE A 49 19.99 -16.90 -26.50
N GLU A 50 19.52 -18.09 -26.82
CA GLU A 50 18.79 -18.94 -25.88
C GLU A 50 19.66 -19.37 -24.70
N GLU A 51 20.90 -19.80 -25.01
CA GLU A 51 21.85 -20.20 -23.98
C GLU A 51 22.30 -19.00 -23.14
N ILE A 52 22.53 -17.82 -23.74
CA ILE A 52 22.89 -16.60 -23.02
C ILE A 52 21.75 -16.23 -22.05
N THR A 53 20.52 -16.29 -22.50
CA THR A 53 19.35 -15.92 -21.68
C THR A 53 19.12 -16.90 -20.53
N ARG A 54 19.23 -18.19 -20.80
CA ARG A 54 19.03 -19.23 -19.77
C ARG A 54 20.14 -19.30 -18.74
N THR A 55 21.36 -18.91 -19.09
CA THR A 55 22.51 -19.04 -18.19
C THR A 55 22.95 -17.66 -17.65
N THR A 56 23.42 -16.81 -18.53
CA THR A 56 24.09 -15.56 -18.16
C THR A 56 23.06 -14.53 -17.64
N LEU A 57 21.99 -14.30 -18.37
CA LEU A 57 20.95 -13.36 -17.93
C LEU A 57 20.24 -13.85 -16.68
N TYR A 58 19.98 -15.14 -16.56
CA TYR A 58 19.41 -15.72 -15.36
C TYR A 58 20.25 -15.43 -14.11
N ASN A 59 21.58 -15.60 -14.20
CA ASN A 59 22.46 -15.28 -13.08
C ASN A 59 22.47 -13.80 -12.75
N TYR A 60 22.43 -12.92 -13.74
CA TYR A 60 22.34 -11.48 -13.52
C TYR A 60 21.04 -11.08 -12.83
N ILE A 61 19.91 -11.70 -13.22
CA ILE A 61 18.63 -11.48 -12.60
C ILE A 61 18.67 -11.91 -11.12
N ARG A 62 19.13 -13.13 -10.86
CA ARG A 62 19.26 -13.62 -9.48
C ARG A 62 20.11 -12.71 -8.61
N ASP A 63 21.25 -12.27 -9.11
CA ASP A 63 22.14 -11.39 -8.36
C ASP A 63 21.53 -10.01 -8.13
N ALA A 64 20.85 -9.44 -9.12
CA ALA A 64 20.17 -8.16 -8.98
C ALA A 64 19.05 -8.22 -7.92
N PHE A 65 18.23 -9.27 -7.95
CA PHE A 65 17.20 -9.49 -6.94
C PHE A 65 17.82 -9.68 -5.56
N ARG A 66 18.83 -10.54 -5.44
CA ARG A 66 19.49 -10.80 -4.15
C ARG A 66 20.12 -9.55 -3.55
N ILE A 67 20.80 -8.74 -4.35
CA ILE A 67 21.42 -7.49 -3.90
C ILE A 67 20.34 -6.50 -3.44
N GLU A 68 19.26 -6.37 -4.19
CA GLU A 68 18.22 -5.42 -3.88
C GLU A 68 17.41 -5.85 -2.63
N PHE A 69 17.04 -7.12 -2.54
CA PHE A 69 16.33 -7.66 -1.36
C PHE A 69 17.12 -7.48 -0.05
N ASN A 70 18.45 -7.66 -0.09
CA ASN A 70 19.32 -7.48 1.08
C ASN A 70 19.39 -6.03 1.60
N LYS A 71 18.96 -5.04 0.83
CA LYS A 71 18.90 -3.63 1.27
C LYS A 71 17.68 -3.32 2.12
N TYR A 72 16.60 -4.08 1.98
CA TYR A 72 15.29 -3.77 2.57
C TYR A 72 14.86 -4.84 3.56
N THR A 73 14.14 -4.43 4.59
CA THR A 73 13.42 -5.33 5.49
C THR A 73 12.09 -5.75 4.87
N THR A 74 11.53 -6.86 5.32
CA THR A 74 10.22 -7.36 4.89
C THR A 74 9.13 -6.27 4.96
N ASP A 75 9.03 -5.57 6.07
CA ASP A 75 8.04 -4.50 6.26
C ASP A 75 8.23 -3.35 5.26
N SER A 76 9.48 -3.01 4.93
CA SER A 76 9.82 -1.97 3.94
C SER A 76 9.46 -2.41 2.51
N ILE A 77 9.71 -3.67 2.16
CA ILE A 77 9.35 -4.23 0.84
C ILE A 77 7.83 -4.21 0.66
N ILE A 78 7.07 -4.60 1.70
CA ILE A 78 5.62 -4.65 1.66
C ILE A 78 5.02 -3.24 1.57
N SER A 79 5.49 -2.33 2.42
CA SER A 79 4.95 -0.96 2.52
C SER A 79 5.30 -0.08 1.31
N ASN A 80 6.43 -0.36 0.63
CA ASN A 80 6.94 0.43 -0.50
C ASN A 80 7.21 -0.43 -1.74
N ARG A 81 6.33 -1.39 -2.02
CA ARG A 81 6.49 -2.39 -3.07
C ARG A 81 6.81 -1.77 -4.44
N GLU A 82 6.09 -0.74 -4.82
CA GLU A 82 6.28 -0.05 -6.09
C GLU A 82 7.69 0.54 -6.23
N LYS A 83 8.18 1.22 -5.20
CA LYS A 83 9.56 1.78 -5.19
C LYS A 83 10.61 0.68 -5.25
N PHE A 84 10.36 -0.41 -4.56
CA PHE A 84 11.25 -1.56 -4.53
C PHE A 84 11.32 -2.25 -5.90
N GLU A 85 10.19 -2.52 -6.53
CA GLU A 85 10.13 -3.11 -7.88
C GLU A 85 10.77 -2.18 -8.92
N PHE A 86 10.54 -0.87 -8.82
CA PHE A 86 11.18 0.12 -9.68
C PHE A 86 12.70 0.16 -9.53
N ALA A 87 13.22 0.01 -8.31
CA ALA A 87 14.66 -0.06 -8.06
C ALA A 87 15.28 -1.31 -8.71
N ILE A 88 14.63 -2.47 -8.60
CA ILE A 88 15.07 -3.69 -9.27
C ILE A 88 15.07 -3.50 -10.79
N GLN A 89 13.98 -2.99 -11.35
CA GLN A 89 13.85 -2.76 -12.79
C GLN A 89 14.93 -1.80 -13.32
N THR A 90 15.21 -0.73 -12.59
CA THR A 90 16.24 0.26 -12.95
C THR A 90 17.62 -0.36 -12.93
N ASN A 91 17.97 -1.10 -11.89
CA ASN A 91 19.25 -1.78 -11.77
C ASN A 91 19.43 -2.85 -12.85
N MET A 92 18.39 -3.62 -13.12
CA MET A 92 18.37 -4.63 -14.18
C MET A 92 18.53 -4.00 -15.55
N GLY A 93 17.79 -2.93 -15.83
CA GLY A 93 17.89 -2.17 -17.07
C GLY A 93 19.30 -1.64 -17.32
N ALA A 94 19.96 -1.08 -16.29
CA ALA A 94 21.34 -0.61 -16.37
C ALA A 94 22.33 -1.76 -16.66
N LEU A 95 22.12 -2.91 -16.05
CA LEU A 95 22.96 -4.08 -16.22
C LEU A 95 22.81 -4.69 -17.62
N LEU A 96 21.59 -4.90 -18.08
CA LEU A 96 21.28 -5.38 -19.43
C LEU A 96 21.82 -4.43 -20.51
N ASN A 97 21.71 -3.12 -20.25
CA ASN A 97 22.22 -2.09 -21.15
C ASN A 97 23.74 -2.19 -21.39
N LYS A 98 24.51 -2.51 -20.34
CA LYS A 98 25.97 -2.75 -20.44
C LYS A 98 26.30 -4.00 -21.24
N GLU A 99 25.40 -4.98 -21.23
CA GLU A 99 25.58 -6.24 -21.93
C GLU A 99 25.09 -6.22 -23.40
N GLY A 100 24.58 -5.07 -23.86
CA GLY A 100 24.09 -4.89 -25.23
C GLY A 100 22.62 -5.25 -25.43
N PHE A 101 21.87 -5.37 -24.34
CA PHE A 101 20.43 -5.60 -24.36
C PHE A 101 19.67 -4.35 -23.91
N THR A 102 18.42 -4.24 -24.32
CA THR A 102 17.47 -3.24 -23.82
C THR A 102 16.37 -3.97 -23.07
N LEU A 103 16.13 -3.58 -21.82
CA LEU A 103 14.99 -4.04 -21.04
C LEU A 103 13.76 -3.27 -21.49
N GLU A 104 12.73 -3.98 -21.95
CA GLU A 104 11.44 -3.39 -22.32
C GLU A 104 10.45 -3.47 -21.16
N GLN A 105 10.35 -4.63 -20.53
CA GLN A 105 9.46 -4.86 -19.39
C GLN A 105 10.03 -5.92 -18.46
N MET A 106 9.74 -5.78 -17.18
CA MET A 106 10.03 -6.79 -16.17
C MET A 106 8.86 -6.93 -15.21
N THR A 107 8.51 -8.17 -14.92
CA THR A 107 7.59 -8.50 -13.83
C THR A 107 8.37 -9.25 -12.76
N SER A 108 8.26 -8.82 -11.52
CA SER A 108 9.07 -9.40 -10.42
C SER A 108 8.57 -10.75 -9.95
N GLY A 109 7.25 -11.03 -10.06
CA GLY A 109 6.65 -12.28 -9.59
C GLY A 109 6.90 -12.54 -8.10
N ILE A 110 7.01 -11.49 -7.27
CA ILE A 110 7.31 -11.64 -5.84
C ILE A 110 6.11 -12.22 -5.12
N SER A 111 6.29 -13.36 -4.47
CA SER A 111 5.32 -14.00 -3.60
C SER A 111 5.86 -14.16 -2.18
N TYR A 112 4.97 -14.00 -1.21
CA TYR A 112 5.31 -14.07 0.20
C TYR A 112 5.07 -15.49 0.73
N PRO A 113 5.95 -16.01 1.58
CA PRO A 113 5.65 -17.23 2.35
C PRO A 113 4.37 -17.08 3.15
N GLU A 114 3.66 -18.17 3.34
CA GLU A 114 2.36 -18.16 4.03
C GLU A 114 2.46 -17.60 5.46
N THR A 115 3.54 -17.87 6.15
CA THR A 115 3.82 -17.33 7.50
C THR A 115 3.87 -15.80 7.53
N ILE A 116 4.49 -15.19 6.53
CA ILE A 116 4.56 -13.72 6.39
C ILE A 116 3.18 -13.16 6.03
N THR A 117 2.48 -13.82 5.10
CA THR A 117 1.12 -13.43 4.72
C THR A 117 0.15 -13.45 5.90
N GLN A 118 0.21 -14.49 6.73
CA GLN A 118 -0.58 -14.59 7.97
C GLN A 118 -0.23 -13.48 8.96
N ALA A 119 1.05 -13.17 9.16
CA ALA A 119 1.49 -12.09 10.05
C ALA A 119 1.03 -10.71 9.56
N ILE A 120 1.08 -10.47 8.25
CA ILE A 120 0.57 -9.23 7.64
C ILE A 120 -0.94 -9.11 7.84
N ASN A 121 -1.68 -10.18 7.59
CA ASN A 121 -3.14 -10.20 7.77
C ASN A 121 -3.53 -9.96 9.22
N ALA A 122 -2.83 -10.59 10.18
CA ALA A 122 -3.04 -10.36 11.61
C ALA A 122 -2.75 -8.90 12.01
N LYS A 123 -1.63 -8.33 11.54
CA LYS A 123 -1.29 -6.90 11.76
C LYS A 123 -2.37 -5.99 11.19
N ASN A 124 -2.80 -6.22 9.97
CA ASN A 124 -3.84 -5.42 9.32
C ASN A 124 -5.18 -5.52 10.05
N ALA A 125 -5.57 -6.71 10.49
CA ALA A 125 -6.78 -6.91 11.28
C ALA A 125 -6.72 -6.13 12.61
N ALA A 126 -5.58 -6.18 13.31
CA ALA A 126 -5.38 -5.42 14.55
C ALA A 126 -5.44 -3.90 14.34
N VAL A 127 -4.83 -3.38 13.26
CA VAL A 127 -4.91 -1.96 12.89
C VAL A 127 -6.35 -1.55 12.58
N GLN A 128 -7.08 -2.36 11.80
CA GLN A 128 -8.49 -2.09 11.48
C GLN A 128 -9.37 -2.09 12.74
N GLN A 129 -9.12 -3.01 13.67
CA GLN A 129 -9.84 -3.04 14.93
C GLN A 129 -9.55 -1.81 15.79
N ALA A 130 -8.30 -1.38 15.88
CA ALA A 130 -7.94 -0.15 16.61
C ALA A 130 -8.60 1.09 16.00
N MET A 131 -8.64 1.20 14.67
CA MET A 131 -9.35 2.28 13.99
C MET A 131 -10.87 2.28 14.26
N ARG A 132 -11.49 1.08 14.31
CA ARG A 132 -12.91 0.97 14.65
C ARG A 132 -13.19 1.47 16.06
N VAL A 133 -12.40 1.02 17.04
CA VAL A 133 -12.55 1.45 18.45
C VAL A 133 -12.34 2.97 18.58
N GLU A 134 -11.36 3.54 17.88
CA GLU A 134 -11.14 4.99 17.88
C GLU A 134 -12.33 5.75 17.28
N ASN A 135 -12.90 5.26 16.19
CA ASN A 135 -14.07 5.87 15.57
C ASN A 135 -15.32 5.75 16.45
N GLU A 136 -15.56 4.60 17.09
CA GLU A 136 -16.65 4.40 18.05
C GLU A 136 -16.52 5.36 19.24
N LEU A 137 -15.29 5.55 19.75
CA LEU A 137 -15.03 6.51 20.83
C LEU A 137 -15.35 7.95 20.39
N LYS A 138 -14.94 8.35 19.17
CA LYS A 138 -15.26 9.68 18.62
C LYS A 138 -16.76 9.89 18.46
N ILE A 139 -17.49 8.88 18.00
CA ILE A 139 -18.94 8.93 17.86
C ILE A 139 -19.60 9.08 19.23
N ALA A 140 -19.22 8.26 20.21
CA ALA A 140 -19.75 8.33 21.58
C ALA A 140 -19.47 9.70 22.24
N GLN A 141 -18.28 10.26 22.04
CA GLN A 141 -17.96 11.61 22.52
C GLN A 141 -18.82 12.70 21.86
N ALA A 142 -19.04 12.60 20.54
CA ALA A 142 -19.89 13.54 19.81
C ALA A 142 -21.38 13.46 20.28
N GLU A 143 -21.86 12.24 20.51
CA GLU A 143 -23.23 12.03 21.05
C GLU A 143 -23.38 12.56 22.47
N ALA A 144 -22.41 12.33 23.35
CA ALA A 144 -22.40 12.87 24.70
C ALA A 144 -22.39 14.40 24.69
N LEU A 145 -21.57 15.02 23.86
CA LEU A 145 -21.53 16.48 23.70
C LEU A 145 -22.85 17.02 23.15
N LYS A 146 -23.46 16.35 22.19
CA LYS A 146 -24.78 16.70 21.66
C LYS A 146 -25.85 16.67 22.75
N LEU A 147 -25.87 15.64 23.60
CA LEU A 147 -26.83 15.54 24.73
C LEU A 147 -26.58 16.64 25.76
N MET A 148 -25.35 17.00 26.08
CA MET A 148 -25.03 18.12 26.96
C MET A 148 -25.57 19.44 26.41
N ILE A 149 -25.30 19.73 25.13
CA ILE A 149 -25.79 20.97 24.48
C ILE A 149 -27.31 21.03 24.47
N LEU A 150 -27.99 19.92 24.21
CA LEU A 150 -29.47 19.85 24.26
C LEU A 150 -30.00 20.12 25.67
N ALA A 151 -29.42 19.49 26.70
CA ALA A 151 -29.80 19.68 28.07
C ALA A 151 -29.56 21.13 28.55
N GLU A 152 -28.42 21.74 28.18
CA GLU A 152 -28.15 23.16 28.48
C GLU A 152 -29.15 24.10 27.78
N SER A 153 -29.48 23.81 26.52
CA SER A 153 -30.42 24.56 25.72
C SER A 153 -31.83 24.50 26.32
N GLU A 154 -32.28 23.31 26.75
CA GLU A 154 -33.56 23.13 27.44
C GLU A 154 -33.59 23.83 28.80
N ALA A 155 -32.52 23.72 29.58
CA ALA A 155 -32.41 24.41 30.86
C ALA A 155 -32.48 25.95 30.68
N HIS A 156 -31.79 26.47 29.66
CA HIS A 156 -31.84 27.90 29.31
C HIS A 156 -33.23 28.35 28.85
N ALA A 157 -33.87 27.56 27.96
CA ALA A 157 -35.24 27.83 27.53
C ALA A 157 -36.24 27.83 28.70
N ASN A 158 -36.13 26.87 29.63
CA ASN A 158 -36.95 26.79 30.80
C ASN A 158 -36.72 27.99 31.77
N LYS A 159 -35.45 28.43 31.90
CA LYS A 159 -35.13 29.64 32.69
C LYS A 159 -35.74 30.90 32.07
N LEU A 160 -35.68 31.07 30.76
CA LEU A 160 -36.32 32.17 30.04
C LEU A 160 -37.86 32.13 30.19
N ARG A 161 -38.48 30.95 30.05
CA ARG A 161 -39.92 30.78 30.28
C ARG A 161 -40.32 31.18 31.72
N LYS A 162 -39.50 30.75 32.70
CA LYS A 162 -39.75 31.09 34.12
C LYS A 162 -39.62 32.59 34.40
N LEU A 163 -38.71 33.28 33.73
CA LEU A 163 -38.55 34.73 33.82
C LEU A 163 -39.65 35.50 33.08
N SER A 164 -40.20 34.95 31.97
CA SER A 164 -41.33 35.58 31.24
C SER A 164 -42.69 35.33 31.85
N LEU A 165 -42.85 34.31 32.69
CA LEU A 165 -44.03 34.05 33.48
C LEU A 165 -44.01 34.93 34.74
N ASN A 166 -44.11 36.25 34.56
CA ASN A 166 -44.27 37.15 35.67
C ASN A 166 -45.68 36.96 36.26
N GLN A 167 -45.77 36.98 37.58
CA GLN A 167 -47.07 36.75 38.32
C GLN A 167 -48.19 37.65 37.82
N LEU A 168 -47.86 38.88 37.38
CA LEU A 168 -48.73 39.83 36.72
C LEU A 168 -49.34 39.37 35.40
N LEU A 169 -48.53 38.69 34.57
CA LEU A 169 -48.97 38.20 33.29
C LEU A 169 -49.93 37.02 33.42
N ILE A 170 -49.68 36.17 34.40
CA ILE A 170 -50.55 35.04 34.73
C ILE A 170 -51.91 35.58 35.25
N GLN A 171 -51.89 36.60 36.09
CA GLN A 171 -53.12 37.27 36.58
C GLN A 171 -53.90 37.94 35.45
N GLN A 172 -53.21 38.58 34.53
CA GLN A 172 -53.84 39.22 33.38
C GLN A 172 -54.46 38.20 32.41
N GLN A 173 -53.78 37.10 32.11
CA GLN A 173 -54.32 35.99 31.30
C GLN A 173 -55.47 35.27 32.01
N PHE A 174 -55.49 35.25 33.33
CA PHE A 174 -56.59 34.70 34.10
C PHE A 174 -57.81 35.62 34.01
N ILE A 175 -57.63 36.94 34.10
CA ILE A 175 -58.66 37.96 33.97
C ILE A 175 -59.28 37.99 32.57
N ASP A 176 -58.43 37.89 31.53
CA ASP A 176 -58.83 37.85 30.12
C ASP A 176 -59.57 36.57 29.71
N LYS A 177 -59.39 35.48 30.42
CA LYS A 177 -60.14 34.22 30.22
C LYS A 177 -61.29 33.99 31.16
N TRP A 178 -61.49 34.87 32.12
CA TRP A 178 -62.60 34.75 33.05
C TRP A 178 -63.90 35.30 32.43
N ASP A 179 -64.79 34.39 32.13
CA ASP A 179 -66.11 34.66 31.53
C ASP A 179 -67.21 35.17 32.54
N GLY A 180 -66.80 35.53 33.75
CA GLY A 180 -67.70 36.16 34.71
C GLY A 180 -68.67 35.23 35.45
N LYS A 181 -68.38 33.89 35.47
CA LYS A 181 -69.13 32.93 36.28
C LYS A 181 -68.31 32.38 37.41
#